data_5eb77cc9e143caaee6474e0f8f60c303
#
_entry.id   5eb77cc9e143caaee6474e0f8f60c303
#
_cell.length_a   1.000
_cell.length_b   1.000
_cell.length_c   1.000
_cell.angle_alpha   90.00
_cell.angle_beta   90.00
_cell.angle_gamma   90.00
#
_symmetry.space_group_name_H-M   'P 1'
#
loop_
_entity.id
_entity.type
_entity.pdbx_description
1 polymer ?
#
loop_
_entity_poly.entity_id
_entity_poly.type
_entity_poly.pdbx_seq_one_letter_code
_entity_poly.pdbx_strand_id
1 'polypeptide(L)'
;MSSLLMMLWSVGCVPVLTSAKDSADQSCWETVDNDWVSQTPRNGLEASGFGIGETPPDMCMKDQFGNDVSLWQFYGQVVLLDISAEWCAPCQELATEVDHTWKDYEDQGFMYLTILTEDLSSQIPSVEVLDKWATDFSVTAPVLSDSEGYRTQLVPTGAYPRLILLDRTMEVTIDNVTPANDENIRAKIEEAL
;
A
#
# COMPACT_ATOMS: atom_id res chain seq x y z
N MET A 1 40.73 -46.46 -53.52
CA MET A 1 40.62 -45.01 -53.37
C MET A 1 39.32 -44.75 -52.56
N SER A 2 39.48 -44.61 -51.29
CA SER A 2 38.38 -44.50 -50.33
C SER A 2 38.22 -43.05 -49.89
N SER A 3 37.14 -42.43 -50.22
CA SER A 3 36.86 -41.04 -49.89
C SER A 3 36.12 -40.98 -48.57
N LEU A 4 36.75 -40.40 -47.53
CA LEU A 4 36.24 -40.26 -46.18
C LEU A 4 35.44 -38.94 -46.11
N LEU A 5 34.12 -39.02 -45.95
CA LEU A 5 33.26 -37.87 -45.83
C LEU A 5 33.18 -37.47 -44.32
N MET A 6 33.78 -36.32 -43.99
CA MET A 6 33.72 -35.75 -42.65
C MET A 6 32.38 -34.97 -42.49
N MET A 7 31.46 -35.48 -41.64
CA MET A 7 30.29 -34.73 -41.24
C MET A 7 30.64 -33.77 -40.09
N LEU A 8 30.58 -32.48 -40.38
CA LEU A 8 30.62 -31.41 -39.36
C LEU A 8 29.25 -31.29 -38.69
N TRP A 9 29.21 -31.63 -37.41
CA TRP A 9 28.05 -31.33 -36.59
C TRP A 9 28.15 -29.88 -36.10
N SER A 10 27.29 -29.02 -36.62
CA SER A 10 27.07 -27.69 -36.07
C SER A 10 26.21 -27.77 -34.82
N VAL A 11 26.82 -27.50 -33.66
CA VAL A 11 26.12 -27.29 -32.41
C VAL A 11 25.39 -25.94 -32.53
N GLY A 12 24.12 -25.98 -32.89
CA GLY A 12 23.26 -24.82 -32.85
C GLY A 12 23.01 -24.41 -31.39
N CYS A 13 23.49 -23.23 -31.00
CA CYS A 13 23.04 -22.55 -29.78
C CYS A 13 21.55 -22.28 -29.88
N VAL A 14 20.73 -23.08 -29.18
CA VAL A 14 19.33 -22.75 -29.02
C VAL A 14 19.26 -21.61 -28.00
N PRO A 15 18.70 -20.43 -28.33
CA PRO A 15 18.46 -19.41 -27.32
C PRO A 15 17.47 -19.99 -26.31
N VAL A 16 17.87 -20.06 -25.05
CA VAL A 16 16.96 -20.32 -23.96
C VAL A 16 15.97 -19.17 -23.96
N LEU A 17 14.75 -19.41 -24.43
CA LEU A 17 13.64 -18.51 -24.26
C LEU A 17 13.35 -18.48 -22.76
N THR A 18 13.89 -17.48 -22.07
CA THR A 18 13.43 -17.13 -20.73
C THR A 18 11.96 -16.83 -20.85
N SER A 19 11.19 -17.67 -20.17
CA SER A 19 9.72 -17.59 -20.16
C SER A 19 9.31 -16.23 -19.62
N ALA A 20 8.42 -15.55 -20.31
CA ALA A 20 7.76 -14.30 -19.89
C ALA A 20 6.83 -14.50 -18.66
N LYS A 21 7.19 -15.38 -17.74
CA LYS A 21 6.45 -15.73 -16.53
C LYS A 21 7.02 -15.06 -15.27
N ASP A 22 8.18 -14.39 -15.41
CA ASP A 22 8.90 -13.82 -14.26
C ASP A 22 8.43 -12.39 -13.89
N SER A 23 7.50 -11.78 -14.65
CA SER A 23 7.01 -10.42 -14.36
C SER A 23 5.71 -10.36 -13.54
N ALA A 24 5.08 -11.51 -13.25
CA ALA A 24 3.77 -11.57 -12.59
C ALA A 24 3.86 -12.01 -11.11
N ASP A 25 5.08 -12.24 -10.59
CA ASP A 25 5.30 -12.79 -9.23
C ASP A 25 6.26 -11.92 -8.39
N GLN A 26 6.58 -10.71 -8.86
CA GLN A 26 7.43 -9.78 -8.11
C GLN A 26 6.52 -8.91 -7.25
N SER A 27 6.67 -8.98 -5.93
CA SER A 27 5.92 -8.15 -5.01
C SER A 27 6.30 -6.67 -5.17
N CYS A 28 5.33 -5.78 -4.96
CA CYS A 28 5.49 -4.35 -5.19
C CYS A 28 6.66 -3.75 -4.42
N TRP A 29 6.86 -4.17 -3.17
CA TRP A 29 7.91 -3.62 -2.30
C TRP A 29 9.35 -3.81 -2.85
N GLU A 30 9.58 -4.78 -3.75
CA GLU A 30 10.88 -5.02 -4.38
C GLU A 30 11.22 -4.00 -5.47
N THR A 31 10.24 -3.23 -5.94
CA THR A 31 10.38 -2.34 -7.09
C THR A 31 10.12 -0.87 -6.77
N VAL A 32 9.61 -0.54 -5.57
CA VAL A 32 9.32 0.85 -5.20
C VAL A 32 10.61 1.67 -5.08
N ASP A 33 10.55 2.90 -5.60
CA ASP A 33 11.58 3.92 -5.52
C ASP A 33 10.90 5.25 -5.18
N ASN A 34 10.78 5.52 -3.86
CA ASN A 34 10.14 6.69 -3.31
C ASN A 34 10.85 7.14 -2.03
N ASP A 35 10.54 8.34 -1.52
CA ASP A 35 11.20 8.93 -0.35
C ASP A 35 10.59 8.50 1.00
N TRP A 36 9.54 7.66 0.99
CA TRP A 36 8.93 7.18 2.23
C TRP A 36 9.81 6.14 2.93
N VAL A 37 9.61 6.01 4.25
CA VAL A 37 10.31 4.96 5.01
C VAL A 37 10.07 3.59 4.38
N SER A 38 11.15 2.84 4.20
CA SER A 38 11.07 1.50 3.59
C SER A 38 11.93 0.53 4.37
N GLN A 39 11.36 -0.63 4.70
CA GLN A 39 12.06 -1.73 5.34
C GLN A 39 11.74 -3.04 4.61
N THR A 40 12.74 -3.90 4.50
CA THR A 40 12.54 -5.23 3.90
C THR A 40 11.60 -6.06 4.77
N PRO A 41 10.48 -6.55 4.23
CA PRO A 41 9.61 -7.46 4.95
C PRO A 41 10.34 -8.75 5.35
N ARG A 42 9.85 -9.43 6.40
CA ARG A 42 10.39 -10.74 6.77
C ARG A 42 10.22 -11.75 5.63
N ASN A 43 11.19 -12.63 5.45
CA ASN A 43 11.07 -13.73 4.50
C ASN A 43 9.82 -14.57 4.77
N GLY A 44 9.04 -14.87 3.72
CA GLY A 44 7.83 -15.66 3.82
C GLY A 44 6.64 -14.90 4.43
N LEU A 45 6.63 -13.56 4.33
CA LEU A 45 5.41 -12.78 4.57
C LEU A 45 4.40 -13.14 3.46
N GLU A 46 3.23 -13.62 3.85
CA GLU A 46 2.16 -14.02 2.92
C GLU A 46 0.88 -13.29 3.27
N ALA A 47 0.17 -12.84 2.23
CA ALA A 47 -1.14 -12.21 2.39
C ALA A 47 -2.19 -13.25 2.80
N SER A 48 -3.09 -12.85 3.71
CA SER A 48 -4.22 -13.69 4.13
C SER A 48 -5.56 -12.95 4.16
N GLY A 49 -5.56 -11.61 4.23
CA GLY A 49 -6.78 -10.80 4.18
C GLY A 49 -6.70 -9.50 4.98
N PHE A 50 -7.89 -8.92 5.26
CA PHE A 50 -8.04 -7.67 6.00
C PHE A 50 -8.79 -7.84 7.34
N GLY A 51 -8.99 -9.08 7.79
CA GLY A 51 -9.58 -9.37 9.09
C GLY A 51 -8.55 -9.33 10.22
N ILE A 52 -9.01 -9.24 11.48
CA ILE A 52 -8.13 -9.27 12.65
C ILE A 52 -7.30 -10.56 12.65
N GLY A 53 -5.99 -10.45 12.84
CA GLY A 53 -5.02 -11.54 12.78
C GLY A 53 -4.60 -11.93 11.36
N GLU A 54 -5.10 -11.24 10.33
CA GLU A 54 -4.72 -11.46 8.93
C GLU A 54 -3.68 -10.41 8.47
N THR A 55 -2.93 -10.75 7.45
CA THR A 55 -1.96 -9.87 6.78
C THR A 55 -2.55 -9.38 5.46
N PRO A 56 -2.73 -8.06 5.26
CA PRO A 56 -3.16 -7.51 3.99
C PRO A 56 -2.21 -7.86 2.85
N PRO A 57 -2.71 -7.96 1.59
CA PRO A 57 -1.84 -8.09 0.43
C PRO A 57 -0.89 -6.90 0.29
N ASP A 58 0.22 -7.09 -0.40
CA ASP A 58 1.12 -6.00 -0.76
C ASP A 58 0.47 -5.14 -1.85
N MET A 59 -0.30 -4.14 -1.41
CA MET A 59 -0.98 -3.23 -2.32
C MET A 59 0.01 -2.28 -2.97
N CYS A 60 0.06 -2.27 -4.30
CA CYS A 60 0.75 -1.26 -5.11
C CYS A 60 -0.15 -0.05 -5.33
N MET A 61 0.20 1.08 -4.77
CA MET A 61 -0.59 2.31 -4.83
C MET A 61 0.22 3.44 -5.44
N LYS A 62 -0.45 4.51 -5.90
CA LYS A 62 0.22 5.77 -6.28
C LYS A 62 0.06 6.77 -5.16
N ASP A 63 1.15 7.50 -4.85
CA ASP A 63 1.10 8.62 -3.92
C ASP A 63 0.75 9.95 -4.61
N GLN A 64 0.60 11.01 -3.82
CA GLN A 64 0.32 12.37 -4.29
C GLN A 64 1.43 12.96 -5.18
N PHE A 65 2.61 12.37 -5.23
CA PHE A 65 3.71 12.77 -6.10
C PHE A 65 3.81 11.92 -7.37
N GLY A 66 2.97 10.87 -7.50
CA GLY A 66 2.94 9.94 -8.63
C GLY A 66 3.91 8.77 -8.51
N ASN A 67 4.57 8.60 -7.36
CA ASN A 67 5.45 7.47 -7.12
C ASN A 67 4.65 6.21 -6.79
N ASP A 68 5.23 5.05 -7.08
CA ASP A 68 4.70 3.77 -6.60
C ASP A 68 5.02 3.60 -5.11
N VAL A 69 4.02 3.17 -4.34
CA VAL A 69 4.11 2.91 -2.91
C VAL A 69 3.56 1.52 -2.63
N SER A 70 4.35 0.68 -1.96
CA SER A 70 3.96 -0.64 -1.50
C SER A 70 3.47 -0.58 -0.05
N LEU A 71 2.38 -1.26 0.28
CA LEU A 71 1.99 -1.37 1.68
C LEU A 71 3.08 -2.06 2.51
N TRP A 72 3.70 -3.10 1.97
CA TRP A 72 4.71 -3.88 2.71
C TRP A 72 6.05 -3.16 2.90
N GLN A 73 6.32 -2.04 2.18
CA GLN A 73 7.51 -1.23 2.45
C GLN A 73 7.52 -0.65 3.88
N PHE A 74 6.34 -0.51 4.51
CA PHE A 74 6.19 -0.01 5.87
C PHE A 74 6.32 -1.10 6.94
N TYR A 75 6.79 -2.31 6.58
CA TYR A 75 7.10 -3.36 7.54
C TYR A 75 7.99 -2.83 8.68
N GLY A 76 7.68 -3.20 9.94
CA GLY A 76 8.37 -2.68 11.11
C GLY A 76 7.77 -1.39 11.69
N GLN A 77 6.81 -0.75 11.00
CA GLN A 77 6.02 0.35 11.52
C GLN A 77 4.68 -0.15 12.05
N VAL A 78 4.10 0.55 13.02
CA VAL A 78 2.65 0.50 13.26
C VAL A 78 2.00 1.32 12.16
N VAL A 79 1.04 0.77 11.41
CA VAL A 79 0.45 1.41 10.24
C VAL A 79 -1.04 1.60 10.43
N LEU A 80 -1.52 2.83 10.28
CA LEU A 80 -2.96 3.11 10.17
C LEU A 80 -3.32 3.28 8.69
N LEU A 81 -4.24 2.46 8.21
CA LEU A 81 -4.88 2.61 6.91
C LEU A 81 -6.19 3.38 7.12
N ASP A 82 -6.22 4.64 6.69
CA ASP A 82 -7.43 5.47 6.63
C ASP A 82 -8.05 5.34 5.24
N ILE A 83 -9.04 4.49 5.14
CA ILE A 83 -9.76 4.24 3.89
C ILE A 83 -10.85 5.28 3.74
N SER A 84 -10.63 6.19 2.79
CA SER A 84 -11.41 7.39 2.58
C SER A 84 -11.93 7.52 1.13
N ALA A 85 -12.78 8.51 0.88
CA ALA A 85 -13.24 8.91 -0.44
C ALA A 85 -13.31 10.45 -0.53
N GLU A 86 -13.04 11.03 -1.70
CA GLU A 86 -12.98 12.49 -1.87
C GLU A 86 -14.30 13.19 -1.49
N TRP A 87 -15.44 12.57 -1.77
CA TRP A 87 -16.78 13.08 -1.48
C TRP A 87 -17.27 12.87 -0.04
N CYS A 88 -16.52 12.13 0.79
CA CYS A 88 -16.93 11.72 2.13
C CYS A 88 -16.68 12.85 3.16
N ALA A 89 -17.72 13.52 3.62
CA ALA A 89 -17.59 14.63 4.57
C ALA A 89 -16.91 14.22 5.91
N PRO A 90 -17.25 13.08 6.56
CA PRO A 90 -16.54 12.66 7.76
C PRO A 90 -15.05 12.36 7.50
N CYS A 91 -14.69 11.90 6.28
CA CYS A 91 -13.29 11.67 5.90
C CYS A 91 -12.53 13.00 5.78
N GLN A 92 -13.18 14.04 5.22
CA GLN A 92 -12.62 15.40 5.12
C GLN A 92 -12.41 16.03 6.50
N GLU A 93 -13.34 15.80 7.43
CA GLU A 93 -13.16 16.24 8.83
C GLU A 93 -11.95 15.57 9.47
N LEU A 94 -11.80 14.25 9.28
CA LEU A 94 -10.64 13.50 9.81
C LEU A 94 -9.33 13.95 9.16
N ALA A 95 -9.35 14.24 7.85
CA ALA A 95 -8.16 14.67 7.11
C ALA A 95 -7.48 15.92 7.70
N THR A 96 -8.22 16.79 8.39
CA THR A 96 -7.66 17.98 9.05
C THR A 96 -6.72 17.67 10.21
N GLU A 97 -6.77 16.46 10.77
CA GLU A 97 -5.98 16.01 11.92
C GLU A 97 -4.83 15.06 11.52
N VAL A 98 -4.83 14.54 10.27
CA VAL A 98 -3.88 13.52 9.81
C VAL A 98 -2.43 13.92 10.02
N ASP A 99 -2.05 15.11 9.53
CA ASP A 99 -0.67 15.59 9.58
C ASP A 99 -0.17 15.77 11.02
N HIS A 100 -1.03 16.31 11.88
CA HIS A 100 -0.73 16.51 13.29
C HIS A 100 -0.55 15.15 14.01
N THR A 101 -1.46 14.21 13.80
CA THR A 101 -1.36 12.87 14.38
C THR A 101 -0.13 12.14 13.87
N TRP A 102 0.13 12.15 12.55
CA TRP A 102 1.32 11.48 12.01
C TRP A 102 2.61 12.02 12.61
N LYS A 103 2.80 13.35 12.62
CA LYS A 103 4.02 14.00 13.15
C LYS A 103 4.27 13.76 14.62
N ASP A 104 3.24 13.59 15.42
CA ASP A 104 3.39 13.31 16.85
C ASP A 104 3.95 11.90 17.13
N TYR A 105 3.79 10.95 16.17
CA TYR A 105 4.17 9.55 16.37
C TYR A 105 5.16 9.00 15.33
N GLU A 106 5.49 9.72 14.26
CA GLU A 106 6.38 9.22 13.19
C GLU A 106 7.75 8.75 13.71
N ASP A 107 8.36 9.52 14.61
CA ASP A 107 9.65 9.19 15.23
C ASP A 107 9.58 7.94 16.15
N GLN A 108 8.39 7.50 16.52
CA GLN A 108 8.15 6.32 17.33
C GLN A 108 7.89 5.06 16.47
N GLY A 109 7.96 5.20 15.13
CA GLY A 109 7.73 4.11 14.19
C GLY A 109 6.25 3.90 13.89
N PHE A 110 5.53 4.98 13.66
CA PHE A 110 4.15 5.00 13.19
C PHE A 110 4.07 5.59 11.79
N MET A 111 3.18 5.01 10.97
CA MET A 111 2.86 5.51 9.64
C MET A 111 1.35 5.67 9.47
N TYR A 112 0.93 6.86 9.06
CA TYR A 112 -0.44 7.16 8.68
C TYR A 112 -0.57 7.11 7.16
N LEU A 113 -1.42 6.24 6.60
CA LEU A 113 -1.68 6.11 5.17
C LEU A 113 -3.14 6.47 4.89
N THR A 114 -3.39 7.61 4.22
CA THR A 114 -4.72 7.92 3.69
C THR A 114 -4.88 7.26 2.33
N ILE A 115 -5.83 6.35 2.18
CA ILE A 115 -6.11 5.65 0.92
C ILE A 115 -7.44 6.15 0.37
N LEU A 116 -7.39 6.99 -0.67
CA LEU A 116 -8.58 7.42 -1.39
C LEU A 116 -8.98 6.34 -2.40
N THR A 117 -10.16 5.78 -2.23
CA THR A 117 -10.68 4.73 -3.11
C THR A 117 -11.62 5.26 -4.19
N GLU A 118 -12.15 6.48 -4.02
CA GLU A 118 -13.06 7.15 -4.96
C GLU A 118 -12.83 8.65 -4.99
N ASP A 119 -12.87 9.22 -6.20
CA ASP A 119 -12.99 10.65 -6.45
C ASP A 119 -14.46 11.13 -6.40
N LEU A 120 -14.70 12.42 -6.71
CA LEU A 120 -16.07 12.99 -6.78
C LEU A 120 -16.95 12.34 -7.86
N SER A 121 -16.38 11.59 -8.79
CA SER A 121 -17.06 10.87 -9.86
C SER A 121 -17.14 9.36 -9.60
N SER A 122 -16.80 8.92 -8.41
CA SER A 122 -16.72 7.50 -8.00
C SER A 122 -15.75 6.68 -8.88
N GLN A 123 -14.68 7.32 -9.34
CA GLN A 123 -13.59 6.69 -10.06
C GLN A 123 -12.35 6.57 -9.16
N ILE A 124 -11.38 5.77 -9.58
CA ILE A 124 -10.07 5.69 -8.92
C ILE A 124 -9.43 7.10 -8.97
N PRO A 125 -9.03 7.67 -7.83
CA PRO A 125 -8.45 9.01 -7.78
C PRO A 125 -7.16 9.11 -8.60
N SER A 126 -7.04 10.17 -9.39
CA SER A 126 -5.79 10.50 -10.08
C SER A 126 -4.78 11.14 -9.12
N VAL A 127 -3.52 11.23 -9.55
CA VAL A 127 -2.45 11.89 -8.78
C VAL A 127 -2.83 13.35 -8.44
N GLU A 128 -3.50 14.06 -9.37
CA GLU A 128 -3.96 15.43 -9.15
C GLU A 128 -5.03 15.52 -8.04
N VAL A 129 -5.88 14.50 -7.90
CA VAL A 129 -6.86 14.42 -6.80
C VAL A 129 -6.16 14.16 -5.46
N LEU A 130 -5.12 13.30 -5.45
CA LEU A 130 -4.33 13.04 -4.25
C LEU A 130 -3.55 14.28 -3.81
N ASP A 131 -2.88 14.97 -4.74
CA ASP A 131 -2.15 16.22 -4.46
C ASP A 131 -3.09 17.32 -3.97
N LYS A 132 -4.28 17.43 -4.59
CA LYS A 132 -5.31 18.36 -4.14
C LYS A 132 -5.76 18.04 -2.71
N TRP A 133 -6.04 16.78 -2.38
CA TRP A 133 -6.40 16.36 -1.02
C TRP A 133 -5.30 16.72 -0.02
N ALA A 134 -4.05 16.35 -0.33
CA ALA A 134 -2.90 16.66 0.52
C ALA A 134 -2.76 18.17 0.75
N THR A 135 -2.94 18.98 -0.29
CA THR A 135 -2.88 20.45 -0.22
C THR A 135 -4.04 21.04 0.58
N ASP A 136 -5.29 20.64 0.29
CA ASP A 136 -6.49 21.20 0.91
C ASP A 136 -6.52 20.95 2.43
N PHE A 137 -6.02 19.79 2.88
CA PHE A 137 -5.99 19.40 4.30
C PHE A 137 -4.61 19.54 4.95
N SER A 138 -3.60 20.07 4.20
CA SER A 138 -2.22 20.25 4.68
C SER A 138 -1.56 18.93 5.15
N VAL A 139 -1.86 17.82 4.49
CA VAL A 139 -1.34 16.49 4.80
C VAL A 139 0.02 16.31 4.13
N THR A 140 1.06 16.02 4.93
CA THR A 140 2.41 15.68 4.44
C THR A 140 2.71 14.17 4.55
N ALA A 141 1.84 13.38 5.20
CA ALA A 141 1.84 11.93 5.18
C ALA A 141 1.43 11.39 3.79
N PRO A 142 1.66 10.09 3.49
CA PRO A 142 1.22 9.49 2.23
C PRO A 142 -0.30 9.56 2.02
N VAL A 143 -0.72 10.17 0.90
CA VAL A 143 -2.08 10.15 0.37
C VAL A 143 -2.05 9.28 -0.88
N LEU A 144 -2.75 8.17 -0.86
CA LEU A 144 -2.60 7.07 -1.82
C LEU A 144 -3.90 6.82 -2.58
N SER A 145 -3.80 6.28 -3.80
CA SER A 145 -4.96 5.78 -4.54
C SER A 145 -4.99 4.27 -4.59
N ASP A 146 -6.17 3.67 -4.42
CA ASP A 146 -6.41 2.24 -4.62
C ASP A 146 -6.40 1.89 -6.13
N SER A 147 -5.21 1.90 -6.73
CA SER A 147 -5.03 1.65 -8.18
C SER A 147 -5.26 0.20 -8.59
N GLU A 148 -5.22 -0.75 -7.65
CA GLU A 148 -5.40 -2.18 -7.91
C GLU A 148 -6.82 -2.68 -7.66
N GLY A 149 -7.71 -1.83 -7.12
CA GLY A 149 -9.13 -2.15 -6.96
C GLY A 149 -9.46 -2.97 -5.72
N TYR A 150 -8.73 -2.80 -4.62
CA TYR A 150 -9.02 -3.46 -3.34
C TYR A 150 -10.25 -2.87 -2.61
N ARG A 151 -10.87 -1.82 -3.14
CA ARG A 151 -12.00 -1.11 -2.53
C ARG A 151 -13.04 -2.03 -1.90
N THR A 152 -13.48 -3.08 -2.59
CA THR A 152 -14.51 -4.00 -2.08
C THR A 152 -14.06 -4.79 -0.85
N GLN A 153 -12.77 -4.99 -0.67
CA GLN A 153 -12.17 -5.65 0.49
C GLN A 153 -11.87 -4.64 1.60
N LEU A 154 -11.39 -3.44 1.20
CA LEU A 154 -11.09 -2.34 2.11
C LEU A 154 -12.37 -1.76 2.73
N VAL A 155 -13.47 -1.67 1.98
CA VAL A 155 -14.75 -1.10 2.45
C VAL A 155 -15.92 -2.05 2.15
N PRO A 156 -15.97 -3.24 2.75
CA PRO A 156 -16.96 -4.26 2.43
C PRO A 156 -18.40 -3.83 2.72
N THR A 157 -18.60 -2.87 3.63
CA THR A 157 -19.93 -2.31 3.96
C THR A 157 -20.29 -1.09 3.13
N GLY A 158 -19.35 -0.52 2.36
CA GLY A 158 -19.52 0.76 1.67
C GLY A 158 -19.54 1.98 2.60
N ALA A 159 -19.19 1.82 3.89
CA ALA A 159 -19.19 2.92 4.86
C ALA A 159 -17.78 3.52 5.03
N TYR A 160 -17.69 4.85 4.92
CA TYR A 160 -16.45 5.62 5.08
C TYR A 160 -16.53 6.56 6.29
N PRO A 161 -15.37 6.92 6.92
CA PRO A 161 -14.08 6.27 6.73
C PRO A 161 -14.06 4.87 7.36
N ARG A 162 -13.13 4.00 6.92
CA ARG A 162 -12.77 2.78 7.64
C ARG A 162 -11.29 2.87 8.05
N LEU A 163 -10.99 2.60 9.31
CA LEU A 163 -9.68 2.79 9.92
C LEU A 163 -9.12 1.45 10.38
N ILE A 164 -8.18 0.90 9.63
CA ILE A 164 -7.55 -0.40 9.91
C ILE A 164 -6.18 -0.16 10.54
N LEU A 165 -5.89 -0.77 11.69
CA LEU A 165 -4.59 -0.67 12.33
C LEU A 165 -3.81 -1.98 12.17
N LEU A 166 -2.59 -1.85 11.66
CA LEU A 166 -1.63 -2.94 11.53
C LEU A 166 -0.53 -2.79 12.56
N ASP A 167 -0.07 -3.91 13.06
CA ASP A 167 1.14 -3.96 13.89
C ASP A 167 2.42 -3.93 13.04
N ARG A 168 3.58 -3.94 13.71
CA ARG A 168 4.90 -3.92 13.07
C ARG A 168 5.20 -5.15 12.19
N THR A 169 4.39 -6.20 12.28
CA THR A 169 4.52 -7.42 11.46
C THR A 169 3.54 -7.47 10.29
N MET A 170 2.82 -6.37 10.04
CA MET A 170 1.75 -6.23 9.03
C MET A 170 0.49 -7.02 9.35
N GLU A 171 0.28 -7.45 10.59
CA GLU A 171 -0.95 -8.12 11.01
C GLU A 171 -2.01 -7.10 11.43
N VAL A 172 -3.25 -7.29 10.98
CA VAL A 172 -4.39 -6.45 11.37
C VAL A 172 -4.70 -6.67 12.85
N THR A 173 -4.53 -5.65 13.67
CA THR A 173 -4.88 -5.67 15.10
C THR A 173 -6.26 -5.08 15.36
N ILE A 174 -6.68 -4.11 14.55
CA ILE A 174 -8.01 -3.49 14.59
C ILE A 174 -8.50 -3.36 13.16
N ASP A 175 -9.66 -3.91 12.85
CA ASP A 175 -10.25 -3.88 11.51
C ASP A 175 -11.10 -2.64 11.23
N ASN A 176 -11.46 -1.89 12.29
CA ASN A 176 -12.08 -0.56 12.18
C ASN A 176 -12.07 0.18 13.51
N VAL A 177 -11.29 1.25 13.65
CA VAL A 177 -11.32 2.13 14.82
C VAL A 177 -12.64 2.91 14.84
N THR A 178 -13.43 2.72 15.88
CA THR A 178 -14.74 3.38 16.05
C THR A 178 -14.90 3.96 17.46
N PRO A 179 -15.44 5.18 17.60
CA PRO A 179 -15.73 6.16 16.55
C PRO A 179 -14.48 6.60 15.78
N ALA A 180 -14.66 6.95 14.49
CA ALA A 180 -13.58 7.45 13.64
C ALA A 180 -13.33 8.93 13.97
N ASN A 181 -12.51 9.19 14.98
CA ASN A 181 -12.06 10.52 15.38
C ASN A 181 -10.63 10.47 15.91
N ASP A 182 -9.96 11.63 15.93
CA ASP A 182 -8.56 11.74 16.31
C ASP A 182 -8.26 11.21 17.73
N GLU A 183 -9.11 11.46 18.71
CA GLU A 183 -8.92 10.98 20.09
C GLU A 183 -8.83 9.44 20.16
N ASN A 184 -9.73 8.73 19.50
CA ASN A 184 -9.72 7.27 19.48
C ASN A 184 -8.55 6.72 18.64
N ILE A 185 -8.21 7.38 17.53
CA ILE A 185 -7.07 6.99 16.69
C ILE A 185 -5.79 7.07 17.53
N ARG A 186 -5.52 8.21 18.19
CA ARG A 186 -4.36 8.39 19.05
C ARG A 186 -4.29 7.37 20.18
N ALA A 187 -5.40 7.10 20.86
CA ALA A 187 -5.44 6.08 21.89
C ALA A 187 -5.05 4.68 21.36
N LYS A 188 -5.47 4.33 20.13
CA LYS A 188 -5.12 3.05 19.52
C LYS A 188 -3.68 3.00 18.98
N ILE A 189 -3.14 4.10 18.53
CA ILE A 189 -1.72 4.21 18.18
C ILE A 189 -0.87 4.01 19.44
N GLU A 190 -1.18 4.70 20.54
CA GLU A 190 -0.45 4.59 21.81
C GLU A 190 -0.49 3.17 22.41
N GLU A 191 -1.60 2.44 22.22
CA GLU A 191 -1.70 1.03 22.65
C GLU A 191 -0.83 0.09 21.78
N ALA A 192 -0.52 0.47 20.54
CA ALA A 192 0.18 -0.38 19.56
C ALA A 192 1.70 -0.10 19.48
N LEU A 193 2.17 1.09 19.92
CA LEU A 193 3.58 1.51 19.87
C LEU A 193 4.42 0.83 20.99
#